data_f3c9e405cf37722fa664cd18106bd495
#
_entry.id   f3c9e405cf37722fa664cd18106bd495
#
_cell.length_a   1.000
_cell.length_b   1.000
_cell.length_c   1.000
_cell.angle_alpha   90.00
_cell.angle_beta   90.00
_cell.angle_gamma   90.00
#
_symmetry.space_group_name_H-M   'P 1'
#
loop_
_entity.id
_entity.type
_entity.pdbx_description
1 polymer ?
#
loop_
_entity_poly.entity_id
_entity_poly.type
_entity_poly.pdbx_seq_one_letter_code
_entity_poly.pdbx_strand_id
1 'polypeptide(L)'
;MAERSKRICLYNEETAKNINQETLKLFQKYQIHMSIRDLSENTVKQYNADLMQWFIYMHDNQFNLSVLDATEDDISEYYYWRKQQGNNVNRQKRIMSSISAFYKFLRKKRLIKESPVEFIDRPKQGLPIAIQTYLTKDQVQLMREKLEEYGDIQLQAYAFLSLTTMARVHAIASLKWDQVDFDERVCSDVLEKEGKIVELSFSEETKDYLLKLIEYRKENNIDDHGRIFISPYVTDDKPIQDGTLNSWCKKIGDLIGVPSLHPHDFRHSYATLMKNAGIDLESISEMLNHASVDVTKKFYIKADSSKIRKLKDSVNI
;
A
#
# COMPACT_ATOMS: atom_id res chain seq x y z
N MET A 1 15.43 4.30 15.42
CA MET A 1 14.21 4.24 14.59
C MET A 1 14.63 4.50 13.16
N ALA A 2 14.21 3.68 12.22
CA ALA A 2 14.45 4.03 10.82
C ALA A 2 13.53 5.19 10.48
N GLU A 3 14.14 6.25 10.01
CA GLU A 3 13.42 7.45 9.61
C GLU A 3 12.57 7.18 8.36
N ARG A 4 11.40 7.80 8.31
CA ARG A 4 10.60 7.82 7.07
C ARG A 4 11.42 8.50 5.99
N SER A 5 11.39 7.97 4.76
CA SER A 5 12.05 8.60 3.63
C SER A 5 11.56 10.03 3.46
N LYS A 6 12.47 10.98 3.37
CA LYS A 6 12.11 12.36 3.05
C LYS A 6 11.46 12.42 1.66
N ARG A 7 10.39 13.19 1.56
CA ARG A 7 9.76 13.46 0.27
C ARG A 7 10.57 14.54 -0.45
N ILE A 8 11.18 14.16 -1.55
CA ILE A 8 11.93 15.09 -2.42
C ILE A 8 11.09 15.30 -3.67
N CYS A 9 10.86 16.53 -4.03
CA CYS A 9 10.18 16.91 -5.27
C CYS A 9 11.06 17.90 -6.03
N LEU A 10 11.63 17.44 -7.14
CA LEU A 10 12.38 18.29 -8.08
C LEU A 10 11.48 18.90 -9.15
N TYR A 11 10.20 18.49 -9.18
CA TYR A 11 9.31 18.95 -10.23
C TYR A 11 9.16 20.48 -10.21
N ASN A 12 9.57 21.06 -11.31
CA ASN A 12 9.38 22.46 -11.65
C ASN A 12 8.86 22.50 -13.09
N GLU A 13 7.79 23.20 -13.32
CA GLU A 13 7.12 23.23 -14.63
C GLU A 13 8.01 23.88 -15.72
N GLU A 14 8.79 24.88 -15.38
CA GLU A 14 9.72 25.53 -16.28
C GLU A 14 10.86 24.60 -16.68
N THR A 15 11.52 23.98 -15.69
CA THR A 15 12.57 22.98 -15.96
C THR A 15 12.03 21.80 -16.74
N ALA A 16 10.81 21.32 -16.44
CA ALA A 16 10.20 20.19 -17.15
C ALA A 16 10.01 20.47 -18.66
N LYS A 17 9.74 21.72 -19.05
CA LYS A 17 9.63 22.12 -20.46
C LYS A 17 11.00 22.16 -21.17
N ASN A 18 12.06 22.36 -20.42
CA ASN A 18 13.43 22.52 -20.93
C ASN A 18 14.25 21.21 -20.92
N ILE A 19 13.68 20.11 -20.43
CA ILE A 19 14.30 18.78 -20.51
C ILE A 19 14.63 18.45 -21.97
N ASN A 20 15.74 17.74 -22.15
CA ASN A 20 16.19 17.26 -23.46
C ASN A 20 15.02 16.69 -24.28
N GLN A 21 14.85 17.22 -25.51
CA GLN A 21 13.70 16.92 -26.35
C GLN A 21 13.65 15.45 -26.80
N GLU A 22 14.80 14.80 -26.98
CA GLU A 22 14.87 13.39 -27.31
C GLU A 22 14.40 12.55 -26.11
N THR A 23 14.85 12.89 -24.90
CA THR A 23 14.39 12.28 -23.64
C THR A 23 12.87 12.38 -23.50
N LEU A 24 12.28 13.55 -23.73
CA LEU A 24 10.82 13.73 -23.66
C LEU A 24 10.07 12.90 -24.70
N LYS A 25 10.57 12.84 -25.95
CA LYS A 25 9.97 12.00 -27.00
C LYS A 25 10.03 10.51 -26.64
N LEU A 26 11.13 10.05 -26.06
CA LEU A 26 11.28 8.66 -25.63
C LEU A 26 10.38 8.34 -24.41
N PHE A 27 10.25 9.29 -23.51
CA PHE A 27 9.34 9.17 -22.37
C PHE A 27 7.89 9.05 -22.81
N GLN A 28 7.42 9.88 -23.77
CA GLN A 28 6.08 9.75 -24.35
C GLN A 28 5.84 8.36 -24.97
N LYS A 29 6.81 7.83 -25.71
CA LYS A 29 6.74 6.46 -26.27
C LYS A 29 6.67 5.41 -25.16
N TYR A 30 7.36 5.63 -24.04
CA TYR A 30 7.31 4.74 -22.89
C TYR A 30 5.95 4.78 -22.19
N GLN A 31 5.34 5.97 -22.07
CA GLN A 31 3.98 6.11 -21.52
C GLN A 31 2.96 5.31 -22.33
N ILE A 32 3.01 5.41 -23.68
CA ILE A 32 2.20 4.58 -24.58
C ILE A 32 2.48 3.08 -24.34
N HIS A 33 3.74 2.70 -24.21
CA HIS A 33 4.12 1.31 -23.95
C HIS A 33 3.56 0.80 -22.62
N MET A 34 3.55 1.63 -21.56
CA MET A 34 2.97 1.25 -20.28
C MET A 34 1.45 1.06 -20.37
N SER A 35 0.76 1.92 -21.13
CA SER A 35 -0.68 1.82 -21.40
C SER A 35 -1.03 0.53 -22.13
N ILE A 36 -0.26 0.18 -23.20
CA ILE A 36 -0.48 -1.08 -23.95
C ILE A 36 -0.28 -2.32 -23.06
N ARG A 37 0.56 -2.23 -22.03
CA ARG A 37 0.79 -3.33 -21.08
C ARG A 37 -0.25 -3.42 -19.97
N ASP A 38 -1.24 -2.58 -20.00
CA ASP A 38 -2.32 -2.51 -19.00
C ASP A 38 -1.79 -2.42 -17.55
N LEU A 39 -0.75 -1.59 -17.37
CA LEU A 39 -0.24 -1.34 -16.03
C LEU A 39 -1.24 -0.50 -15.24
N SER A 40 -1.39 -0.80 -13.95
CA SER A 40 -2.29 -0.04 -13.09
C SER A 40 -1.93 1.46 -13.10
N GLU A 41 -2.94 2.33 -13.04
CA GLU A 41 -2.76 3.79 -13.03
C GLU A 41 -1.76 4.25 -11.96
N ASN A 42 -1.79 3.64 -10.77
CA ASN A 42 -0.85 3.95 -9.69
C ASN A 42 0.58 3.60 -10.07
N THR A 43 0.81 2.49 -10.77
CA THR A 43 2.15 2.11 -11.27
C THR A 43 2.63 3.12 -12.32
N VAL A 44 1.76 3.48 -13.27
CA VAL A 44 2.08 4.48 -14.28
C VAL A 44 2.40 5.85 -13.66
N LYS A 45 1.56 6.32 -12.73
CA LYS A 45 1.79 7.58 -11.99
C LYS A 45 3.13 7.56 -11.25
N GLN A 46 3.47 6.45 -10.58
CA GLN A 46 4.72 6.32 -9.84
C GLN A 46 5.95 6.31 -10.77
N TYR A 47 5.89 5.55 -11.88
CA TYR A 47 6.98 5.49 -12.85
C TYR A 47 7.20 6.85 -13.52
N ASN A 48 6.11 7.51 -13.92
CA ASN A 48 6.18 8.85 -14.48
C ASN A 48 6.82 9.84 -13.50
N ALA A 49 6.40 9.83 -12.25
CA ALA A 49 6.96 10.71 -11.23
C ALA A 49 8.45 10.43 -10.94
N ASP A 50 8.86 9.17 -10.87
CA ASP A 50 10.25 8.81 -10.61
C ASP A 50 11.16 9.17 -11.80
N LEU A 51 10.73 8.90 -13.02
CA LEU A 51 11.47 9.25 -14.25
C LEU A 51 11.56 10.76 -14.43
N MET A 52 10.48 11.50 -14.24
CA MET A 52 10.50 12.96 -14.36
C MET A 52 11.46 13.60 -13.35
N GLN A 53 11.52 13.08 -12.10
CA GLN A 53 12.49 13.53 -11.10
C GLN A 53 13.94 13.30 -11.55
N TRP A 54 14.20 12.18 -12.22
CA TRP A 54 15.53 11.88 -12.75
C TRP A 54 15.86 12.77 -13.94
N PHE A 55 14.94 12.99 -14.88
CA PHE A 55 15.17 13.87 -16.03
C PHE A 55 15.45 15.32 -15.62
N ILE A 56 14.75 15.82 -14.60
CA ILE A 56 15.03 17.15 -14.03
C ILE A 56 16.42 17.18 -13.38
N TYR A 57 16.80 16.13 -12.67
CA TYR A 57 18.15 16.04 -12.12
C TYR A 57 19.22 16.09 -13.22
N MET A 58 19.03 15.36 -14.31
CA MET A 58 19.92 15.38 -15.48
C MET A 58 20.00 16.78 -16.12
N HIS A 59 18.86 17.46 -16.23
CA HIS A 59 18.82 18.83 -16.72
C HIS A 59 19.66 19.77 -15.84
N ASP A 60 19.48 19.72 -14.54
CA ASP A 60 20.08 20.66 -13.59
C ASP A 60 21.55 20.35 -13.27
N ASN A 61 21.97 19.08 -13.33
CA ASN A 61 23.27 18.64 -12.83
C ASN A 61 24.15 17.92 -13.86
N GLN A 62 23.58 17.46 -14.98
CA GLN A 62 24.27 16.63 -15.97
C GLN A 62 24.10 17.18 -17.39
N PHE A 63 24.21 18.49 -17.56
CA PHE A 63 24.20 19.18 -18.86
C PHE A 63 23.00 18.87 -19.75
N ASN A 64 21.86 18.48 -19.17
CA ASN A 64 20.65 18.11 -19.90
C ASN A 64 20.88 17.05 -20.99
N LEU A 65 21.71 16.04 -20.67
CA LEU A 65 22.03 14.92 -21.57
C LEU A 65 20.74 14.17 -22.00
N SER A 66 20.80 13.57 -23.19
CA SER A 66 19.80 12.58 -23.59
C SER A 66 19.92 11.34 -22.71
N VAL A 67 18.78 10.69 -22.41
CA VAL A 67 18.77 9.38 -21.72
C VAL A 67 19.51 8.29 -22.51
N LEU A 68 19.75 8.49 -23.80
CA LEU A 68 20.51 7.57 -24.64
C LEU A 68 22.03 7.68 -24.39
N ASP A 69 22.49 8.85 -23.94
CA ASP A 69 23.90 9.16 -23.68
C ASP A 69 24.27 9.02 -22.21
N ALA A 70 23.28 8.86 -21.33
CA ALA A 70 23.51 8.69 -19.89
C ALA A 70 24.29 7.40 -19.60
N THR A 71 25.35 7.55 -18.82
CA THR A 71 26.26 6.48 -18.41
C THR A 71 25.83 5.82 -17.10
N GLU A 72 26.48 4.75 -16.72
CA GLU A 72 26.35 4.13 -15.39
C GLU A 72 26.71 5.12 -14.27
N ASP A 73 27.74 5.92 -14.47
CA ASP A 73 28.21 6.91 -13.49
C ASP A 73 27.16 8.00 -13.28
N ASP A 74 26.56 8.55 -14.36
CA ASP A 74 25.51 9.57 -14.28
C ASP A 74 24.31 9.08 -13.44
N ILE A 75 23.91 7.83 -13.62
CA ILE A 75 22.79 7.25 -12.89
C ILE A 75 23.18 6.94 -11.43
N SER A 76 24.41 6.49 -11.20
CA SER A 76 24.95 6.23 -9.87
C SER A 76 25.05 7.52 -9.05
N GLU A 77 25.46 8.63 -9.65
CA GLU A 77 25.46 9.95 -9.03
C GLU A 77 24.05 10.37 -8.61
N TYR A 78 23.04 10.19 -9.48
CA TYR A 78 21.67 10.47 -9.12
C TYR A 78 21.20 9.62 -7.93
N TYR A 79 21.50 8.31 -7.89
CA TYR A 79 21.13 7.47 -6.76
C TYR A 79 21.86 7.87 -5.48
N TYR A 80 23.14 8.22 -5.57
CA TYR A 80 23.90 8.74 -4.45
C TYR A 80 23.30 10.03 -3.93
N TRP A 81 23.01 11.00 -4.79
CA TRP A 81 22.36 12.24 -4.44
C TRP A 81 21.00 11.99 -3.73
N ARG A 82 20.17 11.10 -4.26
CA ARG A 82 18.88 10.73 -3.63
C ARG A 82 19.06 10.17 -2.21
N LYS A 83 20.12 9.40 -2.00
CA LYS A 83 20.49 8.88 -0.68
C LYS A 83 20.88 10.00 0.28
N GLN A 84 21.72 10.93 -0.15
CA GLN A 84 22.14 12.09 0.63
C GLN A 84 20.98 13.00 1.03
N GLN A 85 19.99 13.10 0.16
CA GLN A 85 18.76 13.85 0.45
C GLN A 85 17.81 13.14 1.44
N GLY A 86 18.14 11.94 1.91
CA GLY A 86 17.39 11.22 2.94
C GLY A 86 16.36 10.22 2.39
N ASN A 87 16.53 9.74 1.14
CA ASN A 87 15.75 8.60 0.67
C ASN A 87 16.21 7.31 1.34
N ASN A 88 15.29 6.60 1.96
CA ASN A 88 15.58 5.29 2.54
C ASN A 88 15.75 4.21 1.46
N VAL A 89 16.25 3.04 1.87
CA VAL A 89 16.55 1.90 0.97
C VAL A 89 15.36 1.48 0.11
N ASN A 90 14.15 1.45 0.67
CA ASN A 90 12.96 1.04 -0.07
C ASN A 90 12.60 2.04 -1.16
N ARG A 91 12.71 3.34 -0.86
CA ARG A 91 12.49 4.40 -1.86
C ARG A 91 13.54 4.35 -2.97
N GLN A 92 14.82 4.13 -2.63
CA GLN A 92 15.89 3.96 -3.60
C GLN A 92 15.61 2.77 -4.52
N LYS A 93 15.31 1.58 -3.97
CA LYS A 93 14.97 0.39 -4.76
C LYS A 93 13.81 0.64 -5.73
N ARG A 94 12.80 1.41 -5.32
CA ARG A 94 11.69 1.76 -6.18
C ARG A 94 12.13 2.64 -7.35
N ILE A 95 12.92 3.69 -7.10
CA ILE A 95 13.45 4.57 -8.14
C ILE A 95 14.31 3.77 -9.13
N MET A 96 15.20 2.91 -8.62
CA MET A 96 16.02 2.03 -9.45
C MET A 96 15.15 1.11 -10.33
N SER A 97 14.04 0.61 -9.79
CA SER A 97 13.11 -0.21 -10.58
C SER A 97 12.43 0.59 -11.69
N SER A 98 12.04 1.85 -11.43
CA SER A 98 11.43 2.72 -12.44
C SER A 98 12.40 3.02 -13.59
N ILE A 99 13.65 3.37 -13.27
CA ILE A 99 14.70 3.66 -14.26
C ILE A 99 15.09 2.39 -15.03
N SER A 100 15.26 1.27 -14.33
CA SER A 100 15.56 -0.03 -14.97
C SER A 100 14.46 -0.47 -15.94
N ALA A 101 13.18 -0.25 -15.59
CA ALA A 101 12.07 -0.58 -16.47
C ALA A 101 12.07 0.29 -17.75
N PHE A 102 12.43 1.56 -17.61
CA PHE A 102 12.57 2.47 -18.76
C PHE A 102 13.72 2.05 -19.68
N TYR A 103 14.91 1.74 -19.16
CA TYR A 103 16.04 1.26 -19.96
C TYR A 103 15.77 -0.10 -20.60
N LYS A 104 15.05 -0.98 -19.91
CA LYS A 104 14.59 -2.25 -20.51
C LYS A 104 13.68 -2.01 -21.72
N PHE A 105 12.83 -0.98 -21.67
CA PHE A 105 12.04 -0.57 -22.82
C PHE A 105 12.90 -0.04 -23.96
N LEU A 106 13.89 0.84 -23.69
CA LEU A 106 14.80 1.38 -24.72
C LEU A 106 15.58 0.28 -25.40
N ARG A 107 16.12 -0.70 -24.63
CA ARG A 107 16.82 -1.87 -25.16
C ARG A 107 15.89 -2.74 -26.03
N LYS A 108 14.66 -3.00 -25.58
CA LYS A 108 13.66 -3.75 -26.36
C LYS A 108 13.32 -3.05 -27.68
N LYS A 109 13.36 -1.72 -27.72
CA LYS A 109 13.20 -0.93 -28.96
C LYS A 109 14.47 -0.82 -29.78
N ARG A 110 15.58 -1.45 -29.37
CA ARG A 110 16.89 -1.42 -30.02
C ARG A 110 17.47 0.00 -30.17
N LEU A 111 17.12 0.89 -29.26
CA LEU A 111 17.63 2.27 -29.21
C LEU A 111 18.98 2.33 -28.49
N ILE A 112 19.25 1.37 -27.63
CA ILE A 112 20.54 1.16 -26.96
C ILE A 112 20.94 -0.31 -27.10
N LYS A 113 22.24 -0.57 -27.09
CA LYS A 113 22.81 -1.93 -27.09
C LYS A 113 22.86 -2.49 -25.69
N GLU A 114 23.40 -1.74 -24.76
CA GLU A 114 23.61 -2.10 -23.36
C GLU A 114 22.81 -1.15 -22.46
N SER A 115 22.44 -1.60 -21.29
CA SER A 115 21.69 -0.80 -20.34
C SER A 115 22.63 -0.22 -19.28
N PRO A 116 22.70 1.09 -19.10
CA PRO A 116 23.59 1.71 -18.11
C PRO A 116 23.23 1.38 -16.66
N VAL A 117 22.12 0.69 -16.43
CA VAL A 117 21.71 0.26 -15.08
C VAL A 117 21.96 -1.24 -14.85
N GLU A 118 22.55 -1.96 -15.81
CA GLU A 118 22.65 -3.41 -15.76
C GLU A 118 23.56 -3.88 -14.61
N PHE A 119 24.64 -3.18 -14.36
CA PHE A 119 25.64 -3.52 -13.36
C PHE A 119 25.55 -2.68 -12.07
N ILE A 120 24.60 -1.76 -11.96
CA ILE A 120 24.41 -0.98 -10.73
C ILE A 120 23.82 -1.86 -9.64
N ASP A 121 24.60 -2.07 -8.59
CA ASP A 121 24.17 -2.84 -7.43
C ASP A 121 22.99 -2.21 -6.70
N ARG A 122 21.99 -3.03 -6.40
CA ARG A 122 20.87 -2.59 -5.58
C ARG A 122 21.27 -2.53 -4.11
N PRO A 123 20.85 -1.50 -3.37
CA PRO A 123 21.17 -1.41 -1.96
C PRO A 123 20.66 -2.65 -1.22
N LYS A 124 21.50 -3.23 -0.36
CA LYS A 124 21.11 -4.35 0.48
C LYS A 124 19.92 -3.95 1.35
N GLN A 125 19.06 -4.89 1.64
CA GLN A 125 17.95 -4.64 2.57
C GLN A 125 18.56 -4.45 3.95
N GLY A 126 18.37 -3.28 4.54
CA GLY A 126 18.73 -3.05 5.94
C GLY A 126 17.93 -3.97 6.87
N LEU A 127 18.35 -4.07 8.11
CA LEU A 127 17.58 -4.80 9.12
C LEU A 127 16.12 -4.31 9.10
N PRO A 128 15.14 -5.21 9.15
CA PRO A 128 13.74 -4.82 9.20
C PRO A 128 13.54 -3.86 10.37
N ILE A 129 12.94 -2.72 10.08
CA ILE A 129 12.59 -1.75 11.10
C ILE A 129 11.54 -2.42 11.98
N ALA A 130 11.88 -2.64 13.25
CA ALA A 130 10.94 -3.16 14.23
C ALA A 130 9.97 -2.05 14.69
N ILE A 131 9.19 -1.52 13.75
CA ILE A 131 8.05 -0.69 14.09
C ILE A 131 6.89 -1.66 14.35
N GLN A 132 6.27 -1.55 15.51
CA GLN A 132 4.99 -2.19 15.75
C GLN A 132 3.99 -1.54 14.80
N THR A 133 3.52 -2.29 13.81
CA THR A 133 2.55 -1.86 12.80
C THR A 133 1.23 -2.60 13.00
N TYR A 134 0.85 -2.85 14.26
CA TYR A 134 -0.39 -3.52 14.60
C TYR A 134 -0.92 -3.02 15.95
N LEU A 135 -2.24 -3.05 16.08
CA LEU A 135 -2.95 -2.76 17.32
C LEU A 135 -2.91 -3.97 18.26
N THR A 136 -2.67 -3.72 19.53
CA THR A 136 -2.83 -4.72 20.57
C THR A 136 -4.31 -4.98 20.85
N LYS A 137 -4.63 -6.06 21.58
CA LYS A 137 -6.00 -6.35 22.01
C LYS A 137 -6.61 -5.18 22.78
N ASP A 138 -5.84 -4.56 23.68
CA ASP A 138 -6.30 -3.42 24.48
C ASP A 138 -6.54 -2.18 23.61
N GLN A 139 -5.71 -1.95 22.58
CA GLN A 139 -5.93 -0.87 21.62
C GLN A 139 -7.15 -1.10 20.74
N VAL A 140 -7.46 -2.35 20.38
CA VAL A 140 -8.72 -2.68 19.67
C VAL A 140 -9.91 -2.44 20.56
N GLN A 141 -9.82 -2.79 21.85
CA GLN A 141 -10.88 -2.51 22.81
C GLN A 141 -11.07 -1.00 23.00
N LEU A 142 -9.98 -0.24 23.16
CA LEU A 142 -10.04 1.23 23.22
C LEU A 142 -10.63 1.84 21.94
N MET A 143 -10.30 1.26 20.79
CA MET A 143 -10.87 1.70 19.50
C MET A 143 -12.39 1.55 19.48
N ARG A 144 -12.92 0.43 19.96
CA ARG A 144 -14.35 0.18 20.10
C ARG A 144 -15.03 1.27 20.95
N GLU A 145 -14.52 1.47 22.15
CA GLU A 145 -15.05 2.46 23.11
C GLU A 145 -15.02 3.88 22.53
N LYS A 146 -13.90 4.28 21.95
CA LYS A 146 -13.72 5.61 21.38
C LYS A 146 -14.55 5.86 20.12
N LEU A 147 -14.77 4.86 19.31
CA LEU A 147 -15.64 4.96 18.13
C LEU A 147 -17.13 5.02 18.51
N GLU A 148 -17.54 4.29 19.54
CA GLU A 148 -18.88 4.39 20.10
C GLU A 148 -19.13 5.78 20.71
N GLU A 149 -18.20 6.30 21.50
CA GLU A 149 -18.25 7.65 22.06
C GLU A 149 -18.28 8.74 20.97
N TYR A 150 -17.52 8.52 19.88
CA TYR A 150 -17.46 9.45 18.76
C TYR A 150 -18.76 9.49 17.94
N GLY A 151 -19.52 8.39 17.88
CA GLY A 151 -20.86 8.31 17.31
C GLY A 151 -20.95 8.26 15.78
N ASP A 152 -19.82 8.15 15.05
CA ASP A 152 -19.83 8.00 13.58
C ASP A 152 -19.98 6.52 13.21
N ILE A 153 -21.21 6.12 12.84
CA ILE A 153 -21.57 4.74 12.54
C ILE A 153 -20.79 4.20 11.32
N GLN A 154 -20.59 5.03 10.30
CA GLN A 154 -19.84 4.62 9.13
C GLN A 154 -18.35 4.37 9.46
N LEU A 155 -17.79 5.19 10.33
CA LEU A 155 -16.40 5.02 10.79
C LEU A 155 -16.23 3.76 11.64
N GLN A 156 -17.25 3.42 12.48
CA GLN A 156 -17.30 2.15 13.23
C GLN A 156 -17.31 0.96 12.28
N ALA A 157 -18.25 0.93 11.34
CA ALA A 157 -18.35 -0.12 10.32
C ALA A 157 -17.04 -0.28 9.51
N TYR A 158 -16.42 0.83 9.11
CA TYR A 158 -15.14 0.82 8.41
C TYR A 158 -14.03 0.19 9.23
N ALA A 159 -13.88 0.59 10.49
CA ALA A 159 -12.81 0.09 11.36
C ALA A 159 -12.91 -1.43 11.54
N PHE A 160 -14.10 -1.95 11.88
CA PHE A 160 -14.28 -3.35 12.19
C PHE A 160 -14.34 -4.23 10.94
N LEU A 161 -14.90 -3.75 9.83
CA LEU A 161 -14.85 -4.47 8.55
C LEU A 161 -13.39 -4.56 8.05
N SER A 162 -12.63 -3.48 8.11
CA SER A 162 -11.23 -3.48 7.72
C SER A 162 -10.36 -4.38 8.61
N LEU A 163 -10.66 -4.40 9.91
CA LEU A 163 -9.95 -5.22 10.89
C LEU A 163 -10.22 -6.71 10.64
N THR A 164 -11.49 -7.12 10.61
CA THR A 164 -11.87 -8.53 10.64
C THR A 164 -11.75 -9.23 9.29
N THR A 165 -12.02 -8.53 8.18
CA THR A 165 -11.79 -9.07 6.84
C THR A 165 -10.31 -9.13 6.47
N MET A 166 -9.46 -8.37 7.14
CA MET A 166 -8.04 -8.19 6.78
C MET A 166 -7.83 -7.77 5.31
N ALA A 167 -8.84 -7.19 4.67
CA ALA A 167 -8.80 -6.82 3.27
C ALA A 167 -7.83 -5.66 2.99
N ARG A 168 -7.40 -5.54 1.73
CA ARG A 168 -6.65 -4.36 1.29
C ARG A 168 -7.57 -3.15 1.18
N VAL A 169 -7.03 -1.95 1.42
CA VAL A 169 -7.81 -0.70 1.43
C VAL A 169 -8.65 -0.51 0.17
N HIS A 170 -8.12 -0.83 -1.00
CA HIS A 170 -8.85 -0.71 -2.27
C HIS A 170 -10.04 -1.67 -2.34
N ALA A 171 -9.90 -2.89 -1.84
CA ALA A 171 -11.00 -3.85 -1.75
C ALA A 171 -12.13 -3.29 -0.87
N ILE A 172 -11.81 -2.80 0.33
CA ILE A 172 -12.78 -2.15 1.23
C ILE A 172 -13.46 -0.94 0.56
N ALA A 173 -12.68 -0.11 -0.15
CA ALA A 173 -13.19 1.08 -0.83
C ALA A 173 -14.22 0.75 -1.93
N SER A 174 -14.10 -0.40 -2.55
CA SER A 174 -14.94 -0.82 -3.69
C SER A 174 -16.16 -1.65 -3.31
N LEU A 175 -16.32 -2.06 -2.05
CA LEU A 175 -17.38 -2.94 -1.61
C LEU A 175 -18.78 -2.35 -1.83
N LYS A 176 -19.71 -3.24 -2.22
CA LYS A 176 -21.13 -2.96 -2.41
C LYS A 176 -21.98 -3.83 -1.49
N TRP A 177 -23.20 -3.38 -1.22
CA TRP A 177 -24.15 -4.14 -0.40
C TRP A 177 -24.59 -5.46 -1.06
N ASP A 178 -24.68 -5.52 -2.37
CA ASP A 178 -25.04 -6.73 -3.12
C ASP A 178 -24.00 -7.85 -3.06
N GLN A 179 -22.79 -7.53 -2.59
CA GLN A 179 -21.71 -8.49 -2.34
C GLN A 179 -21.77 -9.10 -0.93
N VAL A 180 -22.61 -8.59 -0.02
CA VAL A 180 -22.60 -8.98 1.39
C VAL A 180 -23.66 -10.03 1.68
N ASP A 181 -23.21 -11.21 2.10
CA ASP A 181 -24.05 -12.23 2.72
C ASP A 181 -23.94 -12.10 4.24
N PHE A 182 -25.05 -11.68 4.88
CA PHE A 182 -25.09 -11.48 6.32
C PHE A 182 -25.28 -12.79 7.10
N ASP A 183 -25.81 -13.84 6.49
CA ASP A 183 -26.01 -15.14 7.15
C ASP A 183 -24.68 -15.90 7.21
N GLU A 184 -23.96 -15.97 6.10
CA GLU A 184 -22.64 -16.58 6.02
C GLU A 184 -21.52 -15.63 6.51
N ARG A 185 -21.80 -14.33 6.65
CA ARG A 185 -20.85 -13.27 7.05
C ARG A 185 -19.65 -13.18 6.12
N VAL A 186 -19.92 -13.09 4.85
CA VAL A 186 -18.91 -12.95 3.80
C VAL A 186 -19.25 -11.81 2.84
N CYS A 187 -18.20 -11.22 2.27
CA CYS A 187 -18.32 -10.39 1.07
C CYS A 187 -17.75 -11.20 -0.09
N SER A 188 -18.60 -11.52 -1.08
CA SER A 188 -18.24 -12.32 -2.26
C SER A 188 -17.87 -11.43 -3.44
N ASP A 189 -17.20 -12.01 -4.45
CA ASP A 189 -16.81 -11.35 -5.69
C ASP A 189 -16.00 -10.06 -5.50
N VAL A 190 -15.16 -10.03 -4.47
CA VAL A 190 -14.34 -8.86 -4.16
C VAL A 190 -13.09 -8.85 -5.03
N LEU A 191 -12.96 -7.82 -5.86
CA LEU A 191 -11.80 -7.65 -6.72
C LEU A 191 -10.60 -7.13 -5.93
N GLU A 192 -9.55 -7.92 -5.84
CA GLU A 192 -8.26 -7.54 -5.29
C GLU A 192 -7.23 -7.23 -6.40
N LYS A 193 -6.02 -6.89 -5.95
CA LYS A 193 -4.89 -6.58 -6.83
C LYS A 193 -4.64 -7.72 -7.83
N GLU A 194 -4.27 -7.35 -9.06
CA GLU A 194 -3.95 -8.27 -10.18
C GLU A 194 -5.18 -9.04 -10.72
N GLY A 195 -6.39 -8.48 -10.50
CA GLY A 195 -7.62 -9.08 -11.02
C GLY A 195 -8.09 -10.33 -10.26
N LYS A 196 -7.52 -10.61 -9.09
CA LYS A 196 -7.93 -11.74 -8.27
C LYS A 196 -9.27 -11.45 -7.61
N ILE A 197 -10.25 -12.34 -7.80
CA ILE A 197 -11.52 -12.33 -7.09
C ILE A 197 -11.36 -13.16 -5.81
N VAL A 198 -11.79 -12.61 -4.69
CA VAL A 198 -11.67 -13.23 -3.38
C VAL A 198 -12.97 -13.10 -2.59
N GLU A 199 -13.13 -13.98 -1.60
CA GLU A 199 -14.14 -13.89 -0.56
C GLU A 199 -13.51 -13.34 0.72
N LEU A 200 -14.22 -12.48 1.41
CA LEU A 200 -13.76 -11.83 2.64
C LEU A 200 -14.76 -12.13 3.76
N SER A 201 -14.37 -12.97 4.70
CA SER A 201 -15.18 -13.25 5.88
C SER A 201 -15.03 -12.17 6.96
N PHE A 202 -16.08 -11.91 7.73
CA PHE A 202 -16.10 -10.93 8.81
C PHE A 202 -16.77 -11.49 10.07
N SER A 203 -16.53 -10.83 11.20
CA SER A 203 -17.05 -11.27 12.50
C SER A 203 -18.52 -10.90 12.71
N GLU A 204 -19.18 -11.55 13.70
CA GLU A 204 -20.55 -11.21 14.12
C GLU A 204 -20.64 -9.73 14.54
N GLU A 205 -19.69 -9.25 15.31
CA GLU A 205 -19.63 -7.83 15.71
C GLU A 205 -19.59 -6.89 14.49
N THR A 206 -18.87 -7.26 13.44
CA THR A 206 -18.83 -6.48 12.18
C THR A 206 -20.19 -6.49 11.48
N LYS A 207 -20.91 -7.61 11.49
CA LYS A 207 -22.28 -7.72 10.99
C LYS A 207 -23.18 -6.69 11.69
N ASP A 208 -23.10 -6.60 13.03
CA ASP A 208 -23.91 -5.65 13.81
C ASP A 208 -23.63 -4.20 13.41
N TYR A 209 -22.36 -3.83 13.19
CA TYR A 209 -22.02 -2.48 12.72
C TYR A 209 -22.51 -2.20 11.30
N LEU A 210 -22.47 -3.18 10.42
CA LEU A 210 -22.99 -3.03 9.05
C LEU A 210 -24.51 -2.89 9.05
N LEU A 211 -25.23 -3.67 9.84
CA LEU A 211 -26.68 -3.57 9.99
C LEU A 211 -27.10 -2.21 10.58
N LYS A 212 -26.40 -1.73 11.61
CA LYS A 212 -26.60 -0.38 12.16
C LYS A 212 -26.37 0.71 11.11
N LEU A 213 -25.38 0.54 10.23
CA LEU A 213 -25.10 1.49 9.14
C LEU A 213 -26.26 1.53 8.13
N ILE A 214 -26.82 0.36 7.76
CA ILE A 214 -27.98 0.28 6.86
C ILE A 214 -29.17 0.99 7.48
N GLU A 215 -29.50 0.70 8.75
CA GLU A 215 -30.61 1.29 9.47
C GLU A 215 -30.46 2.82 9.56
N TYR A 216 -29.30 3.29 9.98
CA TYR A 216 -28.98 4.72 10.06
C TYR A 216 -29.19 5.44 8.71
N ARG A 217 -28.71 4.84 7.60
CA ARG A 217 -28.89 5.45 6.28
C ARG A 217 -30.34 5.46 5.84
N LYS A 218 -31.09 4.41 6.12
CA LYS A 218 -32.54 4.33 5.85
C LYS A 218 -33.32 5.39 6.62
N GLU A 219 -33.04 5.53 7.91
CA GLU A 219 -33.73 6.54 8.78
C GLU A 219 -33.41 7.98 8.33
N ASN A 220 -32.20 8.23 7.86
CA ASN A 220 -31.77 9.58 7.46
C ASN A 220 -31.91 9.82 5.94
N ASN A 221 -32.54 8.91 5.18
CA ASN A 221 -32.75 9.00 3.74
C ASN A 221 -31.42 9.26 2.97
N ILE A 222 -30.33 8.61 3.37
CA ILE A 222 -29.02 8.74 2.75
C ILE A 222 -28.94 7.76 1.58
N ASP A 223 -28.80 8.28 0.36
CA ASP A 223 -28.51 7.47 -0.83
C ASP A 223 -27.04 7.08 -0.84
N ASP A 224 -26.77 5.80 -0.76
CA ASP A 224 -25.41 5.25 -0.79
C ASP A 224 -25.02 4.66 -2.15
N HIS A 225 -25.89 4.76 -3.14
CA HIS A 225 -25.68 4.23 -4.49
C HIS A 225 -25.26 2.74 -4.50
N GLY A 226 -25.72 1.96 -3.52
CA GLY A 226 -25.37 0.56 -3.33
C GLY A 226 -23.98 0.32 -2.75
N ARG A 227 -23.29 1.36 -2.25
CA ARG A 227 -21.94 1.26 -1.66
C ARG A 227 -21.96 1.16 -0.15
N ILE A 228 -21.08 0.30 0.42
CA ILE A 228 -20.93 0.22 1.88
C ILE A 228 -20.33 1.51 2.44
N PHE A 229 -19.32 2.08 1.76
CA PHE A 229 -18.68 3.32 2.19
C PHE A 229 -18.86 4.43 1.17
N ILE A 230 -19.32 5.57 1.63
CA ILE A 230 -19.57 6.75 0.81
C ILE A 230 -18.82 7.96 1.38
N SER A 231 -18.58 8.93 0.53
CA SER A 231 -18.04 10.23 0.91
C SER A 231 -19.04 11.33 0.52
N PRO A 232 -19.19 12.39 1.32
CA PRO A 232 -20.08 13.52 1.00
C PRO A 232 -19.76 14.20 -0.34
N TYR A 233 -18.56 13.94 -0.88
CA TYR A 233 -18.08 14.54 -2.13
C TYR A 233 -18.30 13.63 -3.36
N VAL A 234 -18.83 12.42 -3.18
CA VAL A 234 -19.11 11.47 -4.25
C VAL A 234 -20.63 11.40 -4.41
N THR A 235 -21.12 11.77 -5.57
CA THR A 235 -22.55 11.85 -5.89
C THR A 235 -22.99 10.78 -6.91
N ASP A 236 -22.13 9.84 -7.21
CA ASP A 236 -22.36 8.75 -8.14
C ASP A 236 -21.97 7.38 -7.51
N ASP A 237 -22.12 6.33 -8.26
CA ASP A 237 -21.81 4.95 -7.83
C ASP A 237 -20.30 4.62 -7.81
N LYS A 238 -19.42 5.63 -7.91
CA LYS A 238 -17.98 5.41 -7.84
C LYS A 238 -17.51 4.97 -6.46
N PRO A 239 -16.48 4.13 -6.41
CA PRO A 239 -15.85 3.77 -5.14
C PRO A 239 -15.31 4.99 -4.41
N ILE A 240 -15.39 4.96 -3.08
CA ILE A 240 -14.67 5.93 -2.26
C ILE A 240 -13.16 5.83 -2.51
N GLN A 241 -12.47 6.95 -2.51
CA GLN A 241 -11.03 6.95 -2.75
C GLN A 241 -10.25 6.34 -1.58
N ASP A 242 -9.21 5.55 -1.88
CA ASP A 242 -8.28 5.01 -0.88
C ASP A 242 -7.73 6.10 0.05
N GLY A 243 -7.52 7.32 -0.48
CA GLY A 243 -7.09 8.48 0.29
C GLY A 243 -8.08 8.90 1.38
N THR A 244 -9.38 8.77 1.15
CA THR A 244 -10.42 9.05 2.15
C THR A 244 -10.37 8.02 3.27
N LEU A 245 -10.26 6.73 2.93
CA LEU A 245 -10.12 5.68 3.93
C LEU A 245 -8.82 5.80 4.74
N ASN A 246 -7.74 6.26 4.12
CA ASN A 246 -6.50 6.61 4.83
C ASN A 246 -6.73 7.75 5.85
N SER A 247 -7.53 8.75 5.50
CA SER A 247 -7.88 9.86 6.40
C SER A 247 -8.75 9.39 7.57
N TRP A 248 -9.69 8.49 7.31
CA TRP A 248 -10.50 7.85 8.36
C TRP A 248 -9.64 7.03 9.32
N CYS A 249 -8.73 6.24 8.77
CA CYS A 249 -7.79 5.46 9.57
C CYS A 249 -6.93 6.35 10.47
N LYS A 250 -6.45 7.49 9.95
CA LYS A 250 -5.71 8.47 10.73
C LYS A 250 -6.57 9.06 11.86
N LYS A 251 -7.83 9.41 11.57
CA LYS A 251 -8.79 9.89 12.57
C LYS A 251 -9.00 8.87 13.70
N ILE A 252 -9.16 7.59 13.36
CA ILE A 252 -9.23 6.50 14.33
C ILE A 252 -7.96 6.44 15.17
N GLY A 253 -6.81 6.53 14.49
CA GLY A 253 -5.51 6.54 15.17
C GLY A 253 -5.35 7.68 16.17
N ASP A 254 -5.80 8.88 15.82
CA ASP A 254 -5.79 10.04 16.72
C ASP A 254 -6.69 9.82 17.95
N LEU A 255 -7.87 9.20 17.78
CA LEU A 255 -8.79 8.87 18.87
C LEU A 255 -8.20 7.90 19.90
N ILE A 256 -7.36 6.97 19.46
CA ILE A 256 -6.77 5.91 20.31
C ILE A 256 -5.29 6.17 20.67
N GLY A 257 -4.77 7.35 20.37
CA GLY A 257 -3.37 7.70 20.64
C GLY A 257 -2.34 6.98 19.76
N VAL A 258 -2.74 6.50 18.56
CA VAL A 258 -1.88 5.85 17.57
C VAL A 258 -1.89 6.65 16.25
N PRO A 259 -1.32 7.87 16.21
CA PRO A 259 -1.43 8.77 15.06
C PRO A 259 -0.78 8.25 13.77
N SER A 260 0.02 7.19 13.87
CA SER A 260 0.63 6.51 12.73
C SER A 260 -0.23 5.40 12.14
N LEU A 261 -1.43 5.17 12.65
CA LEU A 261 -2.33 4.11 12.17
C LEU A 261 -2.61 4.24 10.68
N HIS A 262 -2.51 3.12 9.98
CA HIS A 262 -2.66 3.03 8.53
C HIS A 262 -3.56 1.83 8.18
N PRO A 263 -4.29 1.82 7.06
CA PRO A 263 -5.19 0.71 6.71
C PRO A 263 -4.53 -0.69 6.73
N HIS A 264 -3.26 -0.80 6.34
CA HIS A 264 -2.54 -2.06 6.46
C HIS A 264 -2.33 -2.53 7.90
N ASP A 265 -2.36 -1.62 8.88
CA ASP A 265 -2.18 -1.99 10.28
C ASP A 265 -3.39 -2.76 10.81
N PHE A 266 -4.62 -2.50 10.33
CA PHE A 266 -5.78 -3.33 10.63
C PHE A 266 -5.55 -4.79 10.24
N ARG A 267 -5.09 -4.99 9.01
CA ARG A 267 -4.76 -6.32 8.47
C ARG A 267 -3.69 -7.01 9.31
N HIS A 268 -2.61 -6.30 9.65
CA HIS A 268 -1.55 -6.81 10.51
C HIS A 268 -2.02 -7.07 11.94
N SER A 269 -2.91 -6.21 12.45
CA SER A 269 -3.47 -6.34 13.79
C SER A 269 -4.25 -7.63 13.94
N TYR A 270 -5.23 -7.86 13.07
CA TYR A 270 -6.09 -9.04 13.21
C TYR A 270 -5.32 -10.34 12.98
N ALA A 271 -4.47 -10.39 11.98
CA ALA A 271 -3.60 -11.53 11.74
C ALA A 271 -2.64 -11.81 12.92
N THR A 272 -2.14 -10.76 13.59
CA THR A 272 -1.31 -10.91 14.80
C THR A 272 -2.15 -11.42 15.99
N LEU A 273 -3.36 -10.89 16.15
CA LEU A 273 -4.29 -11.35 17.21
C LEU A 273 -4.68 -12.80 17.01
N MET A 274 -5.00 -13.22 15.79
CA MET A 274 -5.30 -14.61 15.44
C MET A 274 -4.13 -15.55 15.76
N LYS A 275 -2.91 -15.15 15.35
CA LYS A 275 -1.70 -15.90 15.69
C LYS A 275 -1.51 -16.03 17.20
N ASN A 276 -1.75 -14.96 17.96
CA ASN A 276 -1.64 -14.97 19.42
C ASN A 276 -2.74 -15.83 20.08
N ALA A 277 -3.89 -15.95 19.44
CA ALA A 277 -4.96 -16.86 19.81
C ALA A 277 -4.68 -18.35 19.46
N GLY A 278 -3.57 -18.63 18.77
CA GLY A 278 -3.15 -19.99 18.45
C GLY A 278 -3.54 -20.49 17.06
N ILE A 279 -4.13 -19.62 16.22
CA ILE A 279 -4.45 -19.97 14.82
C ILE A 279 -3.12 -20.19 14.08
N ASP A 280 -3.06 -21.22 13.25
CA ASP A 280 -1.87 -21.56 12.48
C ASP A 280 -1.62 -20.55 11.35
N LEU A 281 -0.34 -20.48 10.90
CA LEU A 281 0.07 -19.51 9.90
C LEU A 281 -0.45 -19.82 8.49
N GLU A 282 -0.82 -21.07 8.22
CA GLU A 282 -1.36 -21.48 6.93
C GLU A 282 -2.78 -20.93 6.78
N SER A 283 -3.63 -21.17 7.78
CA SER A 283 -4.98 -20.59 7.85
C SER A 283 -4.96 -19.07 7.79
N ILE A 284 -4.06 -18.41 8.52
CA ILE A 284 -3.90 -16.94 8.45
C ILE A 284 -3.46 -16.50 7.06
N SER A 285 -2.58 -17.25 6.39
CA SER A 285 -2.12 -16.94 5.04
C SER A 285 -3.24 -17.03 3.99
N GLU A 286 -4.11 -18.04 4.13
CA GLU A 286 -5.30 -18.20 3.29
C GLU A 286 -6.26 -17.02 3.47
N MET A 287 -6.60 -16.68 4.71
CA MET A 287 -7.46 -15.52 5.02
C MET A 287 -6.88 -14.20 4.54
N LEU A 288 -5.55 -14.08 4.52
CA LEU A 288 -4.85 -12.94 3.96
C LEU A 288 -4.78 -12.97 2.43
N ASN A 289 -5.25 -14.00 1.75
CA ASN A 289 -5.10 -14.16 0.32
C ASN A 289 -3.65 -13.94 -0.18
N HIS A 290 -2.65 -14.42 0.60
CA HIS A 290 -1.25 -14.33 0.19
C HIS A 290 -0.93 -15.42 -0.84
N ALA A 291 -0.08 -15.09 -1.82
CA ALA A 291 0.37 -16.04 -2.83
C ALA A 291 1.23 -17.19 -2.25
N SER A 292 1.82 -17.01 -1.07
CA SER A 292 2.55 -18.04 -0.32
C SER A 292 2.59 -17.75 1.16
N VAL A 293 2.69 -18.82 1.96
CA VAL A 293 2.85 -18.76 3.42
C VAL A 293 4.16 -18.05 3.81
N ASP A 294 5.18 -18.05 2.94
CA ASP A 294 6.45 -17.37 3.19
C ASP A 294 6.31 -15.85 3.29
N VAL A 295 5.33 -15.27 2.60
CA VAL A 295 5.00 -13.85 2.76
C VAL A 295 4.49 -13.59 4.17
N THR A 296 3.57 -14.42 4.66
CA THR A 296 3.04 -14.36 6.02
C THR A 296 4.14 -14.59 7.05
N LYS A 297 4.99 -15.59 6.86
CA LYS A 297 6.13 -15.86 7.73
C LYS A 297 7.04 -14.65 7.94
N LYS A 298 7.40 -13.92 6.88
CA LYS A 298 8.28 -12.74 6.97
C LYS A 298 7.74 -11.64 7.90
N PHE A 299 6.43 -11.48 7.98
CA PHE A 299 5.80 -10.46 8.82
C PHE A 299 5.57 -10.93 10.26
N TYR A 300 5.31 -12.23 10.47
CA TYR A 300 4.86 -12.77 11.76
C TYR A 300 5.90 -13.65 12.47
N ILE A 301 7.02 -14.00 11.82
CA ILE A 301 8.14 -14.66 12.49
C ILE A 301 9.11 -13.62 13.07
N LYS A 302 8.68 -12.82 14.03
CA LYS A 302 9.57 -12.51 15.14
C LYS A 302 9.39 -13.61 16.15
N ALA A 303 10.44 -14.39 16.33
CA ALA A 303 10.47 -15.41 17.36
C ALA A 303 10.03 -14.76 18.67
N ASP A 304 8.86 -15.12 19.15
CA ASP A 304 8.46 -14.80 20.50
C ASP A 304 9.43 -15.56 21.43
N SER A 305 10.46 -14.85 21.87
CA SER A 305 11.49 -15.43 22.74
C SER A 305 10.94 -15.96 24.04
N SER A 306 9.71 -15.55 24.44
CA SER A 306 9.00 -16.07 25.60
C SER A 306 8.36 -17.44 25.27
N LYS A 307 7.79 -17.58 24.09
CA LYS A 307 7.21 -18.85 23.61
C LYS A 307 8.31 -19.89 23.34
N ILE A 308 9.44 -19.47 22.79
CA ILE A 308 10.60 -20.34 22.59
C ILE A 308 11.17 -20.81 23.94
N ARG A 309 11.24 -19.94 24.95
CA ARG A 309 11.65 -20.32 26.30
C ARG A 309 10.69 -21.36 26.89
N LYS A 310 9.39 -21.11 26.87
CA LYS A 310 8.38 -22.07 27.36
C LYS A 310 8.44 -23.40 26.62
N LEU A 311 8.66 -23.40 25.31
CA LEU A 311 8.85 -24.64 24.53
C LEU A 311 10.14 -25.37 24.92
N LYS A 312 11.23 -24.64 25.18
CA LYS A 312 12.47 -25.26 25.69
C LYS A 312 12.28 -25.83 27.08
N ASP A 313 11.55 -25.14 27.96
CA ASP A 313 11.26 -25.60 29.32
C ASP A 313 10.31 -26.81 29.35
N SER A 314 9.50 -27.00 28.30
CA SER A 314 8.62 -28.17 28.16
C SER A 314 9.33 -29.43 27.64
N VAL A 315 10.56 -29.31 27.15
CA VAL A 315 11.40 -30.48 26.79
C VAL A 315 12.24 -30.85 27.99
N ASN A 316 11.70 -31.72 28.81
CA ASN A 316 12.48 -32.37 29.89
C ASN A 316 13.57 -33.23 29.27
N ILE A 317 14.82 -32.86 29.44
CA ILE A 317 16.01 -33.67 29.14
C ILE A 317 16.48 -34.26 30.48
#